data_c0f052f491d94719291ba5299c523270
#
_entry.id   c0f052f491d94719291ba5299c523270
#
_cell.length_a   1.000
_cell.length_b   1.000
_cell.length_c   1.000
_cell.angle_alpha   90.00
_cell.angle_beta   90.00
_cell.angle_gamma   90.00
#
_symmetry.space_group_name_H-M   'P 1'
#
loop_
_entity.id
_entity.type
_entity.pdbx_description
1 polymer ?
#
loop_
_entity_poly.entity_id
_entity_poly.type
_entity_poly.pdbx_seq_one_letter_code
_entity_poly.pdbx_strand_id
1 'polypeptide(L)'
;MKNRILIFSLLITASLFIGCNNSSGEMSRQAGEASKEAAAGLNAAHHVMFDVARAEFDKGIDKDPNCVTCYLNKAHAEQDRVLKRELFETALELSKPGHPETVLAQAAVDWINGEGSRFAGYSDLYKKYPNDRFLAAGAYRSLQSEDKVEEARAMLLEAAERLNAGHLYNLLAYSYMWNIDPKSEEYDMALPYIEKYIELDPKQANALDSLAEFYLNKGDYDLAVRYYMEATQLDPNFSWGPRNTALAQYQAKLSMGKGKILEVTSDSDDAKNAFDMGRWQLYNLEWENAHKSFSNAIDQDANFALAYAMRARTSAFLGNQGDIADDLDIAVSMSLNASKDEAAMINALA
;
A
#
# COMPACT_ATOMS: atom_id res chain seq x y z
N MET A 1 20.34 -72.03 35.96
CA MET A 1 19.37 -71.20 36.67
C MET A 1 19.67 -69.74 36.26
N LYS A 2 18.68 -69.03 35.79
CA LYS A 2 18.78 -67.87 34.90
C LYS A 2 19.16 -66.57 35.64
N ASN A 3 20.31 -65.98 35.29
CA ASN A 3 20.70 -64.63 35.68
C ASN A 3 19.89 -63.63 34.88
N ARG A 4 19.13 -62.74 35.55
CA ARG A 4 18.53 -61.55 34.98
C ARG A 4 19.45 -60.39 35.30
N ILE A 5 20.07 -59.84 34.25
CA ILE A 5 20.79 -58.58 34.28
C ILE A 5 19.76 -57.48 34.08
N LEU A 6 19.59 -56.62 35.10
CA LEU A 6 18.86 -55.36 34.96
C LEU A 6 19.76 -54.30 34.28
N ILE A 7 19.39 -53.90 33.09
CA ILE A 7 20.03 -52.79 32.42
C ILE A 7 19.22 -51.55 32.80
N PHE A 8 19.83 -50.67 33.61
CA PHE A 8 19.32 -49.31 33.83
C PHE A 8 19.60 -48.46 32.57
N SER A 9 18.58 -48.20 31.81
CA SER A 9 18.66 -47.21 30.73
C SER A 9 18.60 -45.82 31.31
N LEU A 10 19.73 -45.14 31.35
CA LEU A 10 19.83 -43.71 31.59
C LEU A 10 19.27 -43.01 30.35
N LEU A 11 18.05 -42.51 30.42
CA LEU A 11 17.50 -41.58 29.42
C LEU A 11 18.16 -40.22 29.65
N ILE A 12 19.24 -39.96 28.91
CA ILE A 12 19.75 -38.62 28.70
C ILE A 12 18.82 -37.98 27.72
N THR A 13 17.91 -37.11 28.20
CA THR A 13 17.19 -36.18 27.36
C THR A 13 18.17 -35.12 26.86
N ALA A 14 18.86 -35.42 25.78
CA ALA A 14 19.52 -34.40 24.98
C ALA A 14 18.41 -33.55 24.36
N SER A 15 18.21 -32.37 24.94
CA SER A 15 17.47 -31.29 24.28
C SER A 15 18.27 -30.93 23.03
N LEU A 16 17.96 -31.61 21.94
CA LEU A 16 18.36 -31.19 20.61
C LEU A 16 17.70 -29.84 20.37
N PHE A 17 18.44 -28.78 20.62
CA PHE A 17 18.23 -27.51 19.91
C PHE A 17 18.41 -27.81 18.41
N ILE A 18 17.34 -28.27 17.78
CA ILE A 18 17.24 -28.24 16.33
C ILE A 18 17.13 -26.76 16.00
N GLY A 19 18.27 -26.11 15.80
CA GLY A 19 18.33 -24.89 14.99
C GLY A 19 17.72 -25.30 13.67
N CYS A 20 16.53 -24.80 13.37
CA CYS A 20 15.93 -24.90 12.05
C CYS A 20 16.89 -24.18 11.10
N ASN A 21 17.82 -24.95 10.49
CA ASN A 21 18.43 -24.53 9.26
C ASN A 21 17.28 -24.41 8.26
N ASN A 22 16.90 -23.18 7.93
CA ASN A 22 15.91 -22.87 6.92
C ASN A 22 16.45 -23.36 5.57
N SER A 23 16.22 -24.63 5.27
CA SER A 23 16.59 -25.25 3.97
C SER A 23 15.75 -24.70 2.81
N SER A 24 14.74 -23.86 3.09
CA SER A 24 13.85 -23.26 2.12
C SER A 24 14.42 -22.02 1.42
N GLY A 25 15.48 -21.40 1.95
CA GLY A 25 15.99 -20.11 1.46
C GLY A 25 15.07 -18.92 1.75
N GLU A 26 14.17 -19.08 2.73
CA GLU A 26 13.35 -18.00 3.27
C GLU A 26 14.00 -17.41 4.53
N MET A 27 13.75 -16.13 4.79
CA MET A 27 14.21 -15.47 6.01
C MET A 27 13.38 -15.92 7.21
N SER A 28 14.04 -16.28 8.31
CA SER A 28 13.34 -16.52 9.58
C SER A 28 12.69 -15.23 10.09
N ARG A 29 11.55 -15.37 10.76
CA ARG A 29 10.80 -14.23 11.33
C ARG A 29 10.93 -14.24 12.86
N GLN A 30 10.97 -13.05 13.46
CA GLN A 30 10.92 -12.89 14.92
C GLN A 30 9.45 -12.74 15.38
N ALA A 31 8.67 -13.78 15.11
CA ALA A 31 7.24 -13.81 15.40
C ALA A 31 6.89 -14.67 16.64
N GLY A 32 7.84 -15.42 17.19
CA GLY A 32 7.63 -16.24 18.37
C GLY A 32 6.39 -17.13 18.29
N GLU A 33 5.54 -17.05 19.31
CA GLU A 33 4.26 -17.78 19.37
C GLU A 33 3.21 -17.24 18.40
N ALA A 34 3.39 -16.02 17.88
CA ALA A 34 2.50 -15.32 16.94
C ALA A 34 2.79 -15.67 15.46
N SER A 35 3.57 -16.70 15.15
CA SER A 35 4.01 -17.01 13.78
C SER A 35 2.85 -17.18 12.79
N LYS A 36 1.71 -17.72 13.22
CA LYS A 36 0.52 -17.90 12.38
C LYS A 36 -0.15 -16.56 12.04
N GLU A 37 -0.33 -15.72 13.03
CA GLU A 37 -0.95 -14.40 12.93
C GLU A 37 -0.06 -13.47 12.10
N ALA A 38 1.25 -13.49 12.34
CA ALA A 38 2.24 -12.76 11.55
C ALA A 38 2.20 -13.17 10.06
N ALA A 39 2.13 -14.46 9.77
CA ALA A 39 2.02 -14.96 8.40
C ALA A 39 0.70 -14.54 7.73
N ALA A 40 -0.43 -14.58 8.47
CA ALA A 40 -1.72 -14.14 7.98
C ALA A 40 -1.72 -12.63 7.67
N GLY A 41 -1.18 -11.81 8.57
CA GLY A 41 -1.05 -10.37 8.38
C GLY A 41 -0.16 -10.01 7.19
N LEU A 42 0.99 -10.66 7.05
CA LEU A 42 1.87 -10.49 5.89
C LEU A 42 1.15 -10.85 4.59
N ASN A 43 0.44 -11.97 4.54
CA ASN A 43 -0.32 -12.35 3.36
C ASN A 43 -1.40 -11.32 3.01
N ALA A 44 -2.17 -10.85 3.99
CA ALA A 44 -3.19 -9.82 3.79
C ALA A 44 -2.57 -8.49 3.27
N ALA A 45 -1.44 -8.06 3.82
CA ALA A 45 -0.73 -6.86 3.39
C ALA A 45 -0.27 -6.95 1.91
N HIS A 46 0.15 -8.13 1.45
CA HIS A 46 0.55 -8.35 0.05
C HIS A 46 -0.62 -8.27 -0.95
N HIS A 47 -1.82 -8.56 -0.48
CA HIS A 47 -3.04 -8.40 -1.27
C HIS A 47 -3.74 -7.05 -1.01
N VAL A 48 -3.01 -6.08 -0.44
CA VAL A 48 -3.47 -4.70 -0.18
C VAL A 48 -4.67 -4.63 0.79
N MET A 49 -4.89 -5.68 1.56
CA MET A 49 -5.94 -5.78 2.58
C MET A 49 -5.43 -5.23 3.92
N PHE A 50 -5.09 -3.96 3.96
CA PHE A 50 -4.37 -3.36 5.11
C PHE A 50 -5.15 -3.40 6.42
N ASP A 51 -6.48 -3.29 6.41
CA ASP A 51 -7.31 -3.39 7.61
C ASP A 51 -7.25 -4.80 8.20
N VAL A 52 -7.34 -5.82 7.33
CA VAL A 52 -7.19 -7.23 7.72
C VAL A 52 -5.77 -7.49 8.22
N ALA A 53 -4.76 -6.96 7.53
CA ALA A 53 -3.36 -7.10 7.94
C ALA A 53 -3.12 -6.53 9.34
N ARG A 54 -3.60 -5.31 9.62
CA ARG A 54 -3.50 -4.70 10.94
C ARG A 54 -4.18 -5.54 12.02
N ALA A 55 -5.39 -6.03 11.74
CA ALA A 55 -6.13 -6.87 12.69
C ALA A 55 -5.41 -8.20 13.00
N GLU A 56 -4.78 -8.84 12.00
CA GLU A 56 -3.99 -10.05 12.22
C GLU A 56 -2.70 -9.76 12.99
N PHE A 57 -2.03 -8.65 12.73
CA PHE A 57 -0.85 -8.24 13.51
C PHE A 57 -1.23 -7.89 14.95
N ASP A 58 -2.38 -7.26 15.20
CA ASP A 58 -2.89 -7.01 16.57
C ASP A 58 -3.09 -8.30 17.34
N LYS A 59 -3.76 -9.29 16.74
CA LYS A 59 -3.88 -10.65 17.33
C LYS A 59 -2.51 -11.27 17.63
N GLY A 60 -1.54 -11.03 16.73
CA GLY A 60 -0.17 -11.50 16.93
C GLY A 60 0.52 -10.83 18.12
N ILE A 61 0.36 -9.51 18.29
CA ILE A 61 0.90 -8.74 19.41
C ILE A 61 0.24 -9.17 20.72
N ASP A 62 -1.08 -9.37 20.73
CA ASP A 62 -1.82 -9.84 21.91
C ASP A 62 -1.33 -11.22 22.36
N LYS A 63 -0.97 -12.08 21.43
CA LYS A 63 -0.51 -13.45 21.69
C LYS A 63 0.96 -13.51 22.10
N ASP A 64 1.81 -12.72 21.46
CA ASP A 64 3.22 -12.57 21.77
C ASP A 64 3.63 -11.08 21.71
N PRO A 65 3.69 -10.40 22.85
CA PRO A 65 4.11 -8.99 22.92
C PRO A 65 5.55 -8.72 22.42
N ASN A 66 6.34 -9.76 22.15
CA ASN A 66 7.68 -9.63 21.58
C ASN A 66 7.73 -9.93 20.06
N CYS A 67 6.57 -10.01 19.39
CA CYS A 67 6.48 -10.28 17.96
C CYS A 67 7.01 -9.11 17.13
N VAL A 68 8.31 -9.05 16.88
CA VAL A 68 8.96 -8.02 16.04
C VAL A 68 8.32 -7.96 14.66
N THR A 69 8.10 -9.11 14.01
CA THR A 69 7.45 -9.21 12.71
C THR A 69 6.08 -8.52 12.71
N CYS A 70 5.28 -8.67 13.80
CA CYS A 70 3.96 -8.06 13.91
C CYS A 70 4.06 -6.55 14.00
N TYR A 71 4.89 -6.01 14.90
CA TYR A 71 5.07 -4.56 15.05
C TYR A 71 5.59 -3.91 13.78
N LEU A 72 6.66 -4.46 13.18
CA LEU A 72 7.28 -3.94 11.96
C LEU A 72 6.28 -3.86 10.80
N ASN A 73 5.52 -4.92 10.57
CA ASN A 73 4.62 -4.98 9.42
C ASN A 73 3.27 -4.30 9.68
N LYS A 74 2.79 -4.25 10.94
CA LYS A 74 1.67 -3.38 11.31
C LYS A 74 2.00 -1.92 11.03
N ALA A 75 3.21 -1.46 11.39
CA ALA A 75 3.67 -0.11 11.09
C ALA A 75 3.66 0.20 9.59
N HIS A 76 4.07 -0.75 8.74
CA HIS A 76 3.98 -0.56 7.28
C HIS A 76 2.55 -0.41 6.77
N ALA A 77 1.58 -1.09 7.40
CA ALA A 77 0.15 -1.01 7.07
C ALA A 77 -0.58 0.16 7.73
N GLU A 78 0.05 0.86 8.68
CA GLU A 78 -0.54 1.96 9.44
C GLU A 78 -0.53 3.27 8.63
N GLN A 79 -1.57 4.08 8.80
CA GLN A 79 -1.70 5.40 8.16
C GLN A 79 -1.33 6.53 9.12
N ASP A 80 -1.65 6.39 10.41
CA ASP A 80 -1.27 7.35 11.44
C ASP A 80 0.26 7.39 11.59
N ARG A 81 0.85 8.54 11.33
CA ARG A 81 2.31 8.69 11.32
C ARG A 81 2.94 8.60 12.71
N VAL A 82 2.21 9.01 13.74
CA VAL A 82 2.70 8.95 15.13
C VAL A 82 2.73 7.48 15.56
N LEU A 83 1.60 6.79 15.42
CA LEU A 83 1.50 5.36 15.75
C LEU A 83 2.48 4.52 14.91
N LYS A 84 2.63 4.83 13.62
CA LYS A 84 3.62 4.19 12.74
C LYS A 84 5.04 4.29 13.29
N ARG A 85 5.44 5.46 13.76
CA ARG A 85 6.75 5.69 14.38
C ARG A 85 6.93 4.83 15.63
N GLU A 86 5.97 4.88 16.55
CA GLU A 86 6.00 4.10 17.79
C GLU A 86 6.14 2.61 17.52
N LEU A 87 5.40 2.10 16.53
CA LEU A 87 5.46 0.70 16.13
C LEU A 87 6.83 0.30 15.53
N PHE A 88 7.45 1.17 14.71
CA PHE A 88 8.80 0.91 14.19
C PHE A 88 9.85 0.92 15.29
N GLU A 89 9.80 1.89 16.21
CA GLU A 89 10.70 2.00 17.35
C GLU A 89 10.56 0.76 18.26
N THR A 90 9.32 0.33 18.56
CA THR A 90 9.06 -0.89 19.32
C THR A 90 9.62 -2.14 18.61
N ALA A 91 9.44 -2.25 17.29
CA ALA A 91 9.99 -3.38 16.53
C ALA A 91 11.52 -3.41 16.61
N LEU A 92 12.18 -2.25 16.54
CA LEU A 92 13.63 -2.15 16.66
C LEU A 92 14.12 -2.52 18.06
N GLU A 93 13.48 -1.99 19.12
CA GLU A 93 13.81 -2.29 20.52
C GLU A 93 13.71 -3.78 20.86
N LEU A 94 12.67 -4.43 20.36
CA LEU A 94 12.42 -5.86 20.59
C LEU A 94 13.31 -6.76 19.71
N SER A 95 13.92 -6.21 18.65
CA SER A 95 14.66 -7.02 17.68
C SER A 95 15.97 -7.54 18.26
N LYS A 96 16.32 -8.81 17.87
CA LYS A 96 17.54 -9.45 18.35
C LYS A 96 18.75 -8.97 17.53
N PRO A 97 19.84 -8.51 18.16
CA PRO A 97 21.05 -8.13 17.46
C PRO A 97 21.53 -9.22 16.48
N GLY A 98 21.83 -8.82 15.24
CA GLY A 98 22.28 -9.73 14.18
C GLY A 98 21.17 -10.51 13.47
N HIS A 99 19.92 -10.38 13.88
CA HIS A 99 18.80 -10.96 13.14
C HIS A 99 18.47 -10.11 11.90
N PRO A 100 18.11 -10.72 10.74
CA PRO A 100 17.81 -9.98 9.51
C PRO A 100 16.71 -8.91 9.67
N GLU A 101 15.66 -9.18 10.45
CA GLU A 101 14.59 -8.19 10.68
C GLU A 101 15.06 -6.95 11.44
N THR A 102 16.16 -7.02 12.20
CA THR A 102 16.75 -5.83 12.85
C THR A 102 17.22 -4.81 11.80
N VAL A 103 17.75 -5.28 10.67
CA VAL A 103 18.17 -4.41 9.56
C VAL A 103 16.96 -3.68 8.98
N LEU A 104 15.83 -4.40 8.82
CA LEU A 104 14.60 -3.82 8.27
C LEU A 104 13.95 -2.84 9.26
N ALA A 105 13.94 -3.17 10.55
CA ALA A 105 13.41 -2.30 11.59
C ALA A 105 14.24 -1.01 11.72
N GLN A 106 15.58 -1.11 11.67
CA GLN A 106 16.46 0.06 11.67
C GLN A 106 16.20 0.95 10.46
N ALA A 107 16.15 0.37 9.26
CA ALA A 107 15.86 1.13 8.04
C ALA A 107 14.50 1.85 8.09
N ALA A 108 13.50 1.23 8.71
CA ALA A 108 12.17 1.83 8.89
C ALA A 108 12.20 3.00 9.88
N VAL A 109 12.96 2.88 10.99
CA VAL A 109 13.15 3.97 11.97
C VAL A 109 13.93 5.12 11.35
N ASP A 110 15.02 4.85 10.64
CA ASP A 110 15.80 5.87 9.94
C ASP A 110 14.92 6.64 8.95
N TRP A 111 14.15 5.92 8.14
CA TRP A 111 13.24 6.53 7.17
C TRP A 111 12.15 7.39 7.80
N ILE A 112 11.49 6.95 8.89
CA ILE A 112 10.43 7.74 9.52
C ILE A 112 10.97 9.01 10.19
N ASN A 113 12.27 9.03 10.52
CA ASN A 113 13.02 10.18 11.03
C ASN A 113 13.58 11.07 9.92
N GLY A 114 13.37 10.75 8.65
CA GLY A 114 13.85 11.52 7.51
C GLY A 114 15.26 11.13 7.03
N GLU A 115 15.75 9.98 7.47
CA GLU A 115 17.08 9.47 7.14
C GLU A 115 16.99 8.23 6.25
N GLY A 116 17.71 8.22 5.14
CA GLY A 116 17.81 7.04 4.26
C GLY A 116 16.50 6.60 3.59
N SER A 117 16.45 5.32 3.21
CA SER A 117 15.32 4.68 2.54
C SER A 117 14.70 3.59 3.40
N ARG A 118 13.37 3.55 3.47
CA ARG A 118 12.64 2.45 4.15
C ARG A 118 12.89 1.08 3.53
N PHE A 119 13.47 1.04 2.33
CA PHE A 119 13.80 -0.18 1.61
C PHE A 119 15.30 -0.54 1.73
N ALA A 120 16.06 0.17 2.56
CA ALA A 120 17.46 -0.17 2.81
C ALA A 120 17.58 -1.59 3.38
N GLY A 121 18.58 -2.33 2.91
CA GLY A 121 18.84 -3.71 3.32
C GLY A 121 18.01 -4.79 2.63
N TYR A 122 16.89 -4.46 1.96
CA TYR A 122 16.05 -5.48 1.30
C TYR A 122 16.78 -6.22 0.17
N SER A 123 17.52 -5.50 -0.68
CA SER A 123 18.26 -6.11 -1.79
C SER A 123 19.32 -7.10 -1.30
N ASP A 124 20.05 -6.76 -0.24
CA ASP A 124 21.08 -7.65 0.30
C ASP A 124 20.49 -8.84 1.05
N LEU A 125 19.39 -8.64 1.77
CA LEU A 125 18.66 -9.73 2.40
C LEU A 125 18.03 -10.66 1.36
N TYR A 126 17.49 -10.14 0.26
CA TYR A 126 16.94 -10.97 -0.81
C TYR A 126 18.02 -11.83 -1.48
N LYS A 127 19.21 -11.30 -1.74
CA LYS A 127 20.35 -12.11 -2.24
C LYS A 127 20.68 -13.28 -1.28
N LYS A 128 20.57 -13.06 0.02
CA LYS A 128 20.82 -14.07 1.04
C LYS A 128 19.67 -15.06 1.21
N TYR A 129 18.42 -14.58 1.03
CA TYR A 129 17.18 -15.35 1.21
C TYR A 129 16.31 -15.26 -0.05
N PRO A 130 16.73 -15.83 -1.17
CA PRO A 130 16.09 -15.63 -2.46
C PRO A 130 14.67 -16.19 -2.56
N ASN A 131 14.32 -17.18 -1.72
CA ASN A 131 12.99 -17.77 -1.71
C ASN A 131 11.97 -16.98 -0.85
N ASP A 132 12.39 -15.88 -0.25
CA ASP A 132 11.49 -15.04 0.51
C ASP A 132 10.77 -14.02 -0.39
N ARG A 133 9.49 -14.26 -0.63
CA ARG A 133 8.65 -13.41 -1.50
C ARG A 133 8.47 -11.98 -0.98
N PHE A 134 8.57 -11.78 0.35
CA PHE A 134 8.46 -10.47 0.97
C PHE A 134 9.74 -9.65 0.75
N LEU A 135 10.89 -10.31 0.84
CA LEU A 135 12.16 -9.67 0.50
C LEU A 135 12.27 -9.38 -1.00
N ALA A 136 11.72 -10.25 -1.87
CA ALA A 136 11.66 -9.99 -3.31
C ALA A 136 10.88 -8.68 -3.61
N ALA A 137 9.71 -8.51 -3.01
CA ALA A 137 8.91 -7.30 -3.13
C ALA A 137 9.65 -6.05 -2.60
N GLY A 138 10.33 -6.17 -1.47
CA GLY A 138 11.13 -5.08 -0.89
C GLY A 138 12.35 -4.73 -1.74
N ALA A 139 13.06 -5.73 -2.26
CA ALA A 139 14.22 -5.55 -3.15
C ALA A 139 13.83 -4.86 -4.46
N TYR A 140 12.68 -5.24 -5.04
CA TYR A 140 12.12 -4.55 -6.19
C TYR A 140 11.93 -3.04 -5.91
N ARG A 141 11.31 -2.70 -4.77
CA ARG A 141 11.11 -1.30 -4.38
C ARG A 141 12.42 -0.55 -4.06
N SER A 142 13.42 -1.26 -3.54
CA SER A 142 14.77 -0.71 -3.34
C SER A 142 15.39 -0.32 -4.67
N LEU A 143 15.37 -1.21 -5.67
CA LEU A 143 15.90 -0.94 -7.01
C LEU A 143 15.14 0.18 -7.72
N GLN A 144 13.80 0.24 -7.56
CA GLN A 144 13.01 1.35 -8.09
C GLN A 144 13.42 2.70 -7.47
N SER A 145 13.67 2.74 -6.15
CA SER A 145 14.10 3.98 -5.48
C SER A 145 15.49 4.45 -5.90
N GLU A 146 16.27 3.57 -6.53
CA GLU A 146 17.58 3.84 -7.13
C GLU A 146 17.50 4.14 -8.65
N ASP A 147 16.28 4.29 -9.19
CA ASP A 147 16.01 4.50 -10.63
C ASP A 147 16.48 3.34 -11.54
N LYS A 148 16.60 2.13 -10.97
CA LYS A 148 17.00 0.91 -11.67
C LYS A 148 15.79 0.09 -12.14
N VAL A 149 14.91 0.73 -12.92
CA VAL A 149 13.60 0.16 -13.26
C VAL A 149 13.70 -1.18 -13.98
N GLU A 150 14.56 -1.29 -15.02
CA GLU A 150 14.70 -2.52 -15.80
C GLU A 150 15.32 -3.67 -14.99
N GLU A 151 16.32 -3.37 -14.15
CA GLU A 151 16.90 -4.36 -13.23
C GLU A 151 15.85 -4.85 -12.22
N ALA A 152 15.04 -3.93 -11.70
CA ALA A 152 13.94 -4.24 -10.79
C ALA A 152 12.89 -5.16 -11.45
N ARG A 153 12.47 -4.84 -12.68
CA ARG A 153 11.51 -5.65 -13.46
C ARG A 153 12.07 -7.06 -13.73
N ALA A 154 13.32 -7.17 -14.18
CA ALA A 154 13.95 -8.46 -14.47
C ALA A 154 14.05 -9.34 -13.21
N MET A 155 14.54 -8.78 -12.11
CA MET A 155 14.64 -9.47 -10.82
C MET A 155 13.26 -9.91 -10.31
N LEU A 156 12.25 -9.03 -10.42
CA LEU A 156 10.90 -9.33 -9.94
C LEU A 156 10.22 -10.42 -10.76
N LEU A 157 10.42 -10.43 -12.09
CA LEU A 157 9.90 -11.48 -12.98
C LEU A 157 10.50 -12.84 -12.61
N GLU A 158 11.83 -12.93 -12.48
CA GLU A 158 12.49 -14.16 -12.05
C GLU A 158 11.94 -14.65 -10.69
N ALA A 159 11.78 -13.73 -9.73
CA ALA A 159 11.24 -14.07 -8.43
C ALA A 159 9.79 -14.57 -8.52
N ALA A 160 8.94 -13.89 -9.31
CA ALA A 160 7.53 -14.23 -9.48
C ALA A 160 7.36 -15.64 -10.10
N GLU A 161 8.13 -15.94 -11.14
CA GLU A 161 8.13 -17.26 -11.78
C GLU A 161 8.61 -18.36 -10.83
N ARG A 162 9.77 -18.16 -10.20
CA ARG A 162 10.38 -19.14 -9.31
C ARG A 162 9.56 -19.42 -8.06
N LEU A 163 8.93 -18.39 -7.48
CA LEU A 163 8.15 -18.51 -6.25
C LEU A 163 6.66 -18.80 -6.51
N ASN A 164 6.23 -18.74 -7.77
CA ASN A 164 4.83 -18.88 -8.18
C ASN A 164 3.89 -18.00 -7.34
N ALA A 165 4.22 -16.71 -7.19
CA ALA A 165 3.60 -15.80 -6.24
C ALA A 165 2.84 -14.68 -6.96
N GLY A 166 1.51 -14.73 -6.94
CA GLY A 166 0.62 -13.83 -7.68
C GLY A 166 0.84 -12.36 -7.37
N HIS A 167 1.05 -12.01 -6.09
CA HIS A 167 1.31 -10.62 -5.71
C HIS A 167 2.62 -10.02 -6.31
N LEU A 168 3.62 -10.84 -6.65
CA LEU A 168 4.82 -10.36 -7.34
C LEU A 168 4.50 -10.03 -8.81
N TYR A 169 3.63 -10.81 -9.45
CA TYR A 169 3.10 -10.47 -10.77
C TYR A 169 2.28 -9.18 -10.74
N ASN A 170 1.53 -8.93 -9.66
CA ASN A 170 0.83 -7.67 -9.48
C ASN A 170 1.80 -6.47 -9.43
N LEU A 171 2.87 -6.57 -8.63
CA LEU A 171 3.90 -5.53 -8.59
C LEU A 171 4.56 -5.31 -9.94
N LEU A 172 4.79 -6.39 -10.69
CA LEU A 172 5.36 -6.32 -12.04
C LEU A 172 4.39 -5.63 -13.01
N ALA A 173 3.10 -5.94 -12.96
CA ALA A 173 2.08 -5.26 -13.75
C ALA A 173 2.07 -3.74 -13.47
N TYR A 174 2.06 -3.34 -12.20
CA TYR A 174 2.10 -1.94 -11.84
C TYR A 174 3.37 -1.22 -12.29
N SER A 175 4.51 -1.94 -12.48
CA SER A 175 5.72 -1.34 -13.02
C SER A 175 5.58 -0.88 -14.48
N TYR A 176 4.59 -1.43 -15.20
CA TYR A 176 4.21 -1.05 -16.55
C TYR A 176 2.99 -0.12 -16.62
N MET A 177 2.37 0.17 -15.47
CA MET A 177 1.21 1.06 -15.40
C MET A 177 1.56 2.43 -14.81
N TRP A 178 2.44 2.50 -13.82
CA TRP A 178 2.76 3.75 -13.13
C TRP A 178 3.62 4.67 -13.98
N ASN A 179 3.14 5.91 -14.19
CA ASN A 179 3.78 6.95 -14.99
C ASN A 179 4.02 6.57 -16.46
N ILE A 180 3.31 5.57 -16.96
CA ILE A 180 3.35 5.12 -18.36
C ILE A 180 2.05 5.58 -19.06
N ASP A 181 2.16 6.07 -20.28
CA ASP A 181 0.99 6.43 -21.09
C ASP A 181 0.10 5.20 -21.30
N PRO A 182 -1.18 5.23 -20.85
CA PRO A 182 -2.10 4.11 -21.03
C PRO A 182 -2.37 3.72 -22.48
N LYS A 183 -1.97 4.56 -23.45
CA LYS A 183 -2.10 4.29 -24.89
C LYS A 183 -0.85 3.66 -25.49
N SER A 184 0.23 3.52 -24.72
CA SER A 184 1.50 2.95 -25.21
C SER A 184 1.46 1.42 -25.19
N GLU A 185 2.30 0.82 -26.06
CA GLU A 185 2.54 -0.63 -26.05
C GLU A 185 3.20 -1.09 -24.73
N GLU A 186 3.98 -0.22 -24.09
CA GLU A 186 4.60 -0.52 -22.80
C GLU A 186 3.53 -0.72 -21.72
N TYR A 187 2.48 0.09 -21.69
CA TYR A 187 1.37 -0.06 -20.75
C TYR A 187 0.65 -1.41 -20.94
N ASP A 188 0.50 -1.85 -22.18
CA ASP A 188 -0.15 -3.12 -22.51
C ASP A 188 0.62 -4.35 -21.98
N MET A 189 1.93 -4.19 -21.71
CA MET A 189 2.72 -5.24 -21.06
C MET A 189 2.25 -5.60 -19.65
N ALA A 190 1.45 -4.76 -19.01
CA ALA A 190 0.89 -5.05 -17.69
C ALA A 190 -0.15 -6.19 -17.72
N LEU A 191 -0.96 -6.27 -18.78
CA LEU A 191 -2.11 -7.17 -18.83
C LEU A 191 -1.76 -8.65 -18.60
N PRO A 192 -0.76 -9.25 -19.28
CA PRO A 192 -0.40 -10.65 -19.05
C PRO A 192 -0.02 -10.95 -17.59
N TYR A 193 0.57 -10.00 -16.90
CA TYR A 193 0.96 -10.16 -15.50
C TYR A 193 -0.24 -10.06 -14.54
N ILE A 194 -1.21 -9.19 -14.84
CA ILE A 194 -2.48 -9.13 -14.10
C ILE A 194 -3.26 -10.45 -14.29
N GLU A 195 -3.34 -10.95 -15.52
CA GLU A 195 -4.00 -12.23 -15.82
C GLU A 195 -3.31 -13.39 -15.08
N LYS A 196 -1.98 -13.38 -15.01
CA LYS A 196 -1.22 -14.38 -14.25
C LYS A 196 -1.48 -14.28 -12.74
N TYR A 197 -1.63 -13.07 -12.20
CA TYR A 197 -2.04 -12.87 -10.82
C TYR A 197 -3.41 -13.48 -10.55
N ILE A 198 -4.41 -13.23 -11.41
CA ILE A 198 -5.76 -13.81 -11.30
C ILE A 198 -5.71 -15.34 -11.37
N GLU A 199 -4.90 -15.91 -12.27
CA GLU A 199 -4.73 -17.37 -12.39
C GLU A 199 -4.22 -18.00 -11.09
N LEU A 200 -3.20 -17.37 -10.47
CA LEU A 200 -2.56 -17.89 -9.27
C LEU A 200 -3.39 -17.68 -8.00
N ASP A 201 -4.07 -16.57 -7.91
CA ASP A 201 -4.83 -16.15 -6.72
C ASP A 201 -6.30 -15.81 -7.08
N PRO A 202 -7.09 -16.74 -7.62
CA PRO A 202 -8.42 -16.46 -8.18
C PRO A 202 -9.47 -16.01 -7.15
N LYS A 203 -9.15 -16.08 -5.87
CA LYS A 203 -10.02 -15.62 -4.77
C LYS A 203 -9.59 -14.28 -4.19
N GLN A 204 -8.63 -13.61 -4.80
CA GLN A 204 -8.13 -12.32 -4.33
C GLN A 204 -8.85 -11.19 -5.07
N ALA A 205 -9.66 -10.43 -4.34
CA ALA A 205 -10.38 -9.27 -4.89
C ALA A 205 -9.42 -8.24 -5.50
N ASN A 206 -8.24 -8.07 -4.90
CA ASN A 206 -7.21 -7.17 -5.41
C ASN A 206 -6.72 -7.53 -6.83
N ALA A 207 -6.79 -8.79 -7.24
CA ALA A 207 -6.39 -9.18 -8.59
C ALA A 207 -7.38 -8.65 -9.64
N LEU A 208 -8.69 -8.71 -9.34
CA LEU A 208 -9.74 -8.13 -10.18
C LEU A 208 -9.76 -6.61 -10.13
N ASP A 209 -9.43 -6.01 -8.98
CA ASP A 209 -9.28 -4.56 -8.83
C ASP A 209 -8.15 -4.03 -9.72
N SER A 210 -7.01 -4.72 -9.77
CA SER A 210 -5.89 -4.35 -10.66
C SER A 210 -6.26 -4.46 -12.14
N LEU A 211 -7.05 -5.47 -12.53
CA LEU A 211 -7.57 -5.59 -13.89
C LEU A 211 -8.54 -4.46 -14.23
N ALA A 212 -9.39 -4.11 -13.28
CA ALA A 212 -10.32 -3.00 -13.44
C ALA A 212 -9.58 -1.66 -13.60
N GLU A 213 -8.52 -1.42 -12.81
CA GLU A 213 -7.69 -0.22 -12.92
C GLU A 213 -6.98 -0.14 -14.27
N PHE A 214 -6.48 -1.26 -14.78
CA PHE A 214 -5.91 -1.33 -16.13
C PHE A 214 -6.90 -0.82 -17.19
N TYR A 215 -8.13 -1.33 -17.19
CA TYR A 215 -9.17 -0.89 -18.13
C TYR A 215 -9.66 0.54 -17.88
N LEU A 216 -9.74 0.97 -16.61
CA LEU A 216 -10.07 2.35 -16.27
C LEU A 216 -9.10 3.34 -16.92
N ASN A 217 -7.81 3.09 -16.79
CA ASN A 217 -6.75 3.95 -17.34
C ASN A 217 -6.74 3.91 -18.88
N LYS A 218 -7.11 2.78 -19.49
CA LYS A 218 -7.29 2.68 -20.94
C LYS A 218 -8.55 3.37 -21.47
N GLY A 219 -9.45 3.81 -20.56
CA GLY A 219 -10.72 4.44 -20.90
C GLY A 219 -11.84 3.43 -21.25
N ASP A 220 -11.62 2.13 -21.03
CA ASP A 220 -12.68 1.11 -21.15
C ASP A 220 -13.47 1.01 -19.85
N TYR A 221 -14.30 2.00 -19.64
CA TYR A 221 -15.03 2.18 -18.37
C TYR A 221 -16.05 1.08 -18.08
N ASP A 222 -16.60 0.45 -19.11
CA ASP A 222 -17.58 -0.63 -18.93
C ASP A 222 -16.89 -1.89 -18.36
N LEU A 223 -15.70 -2.23 -18.87
CA LEU A 223 -14.90 -3.31 -18.31
C LEU A 223 -14.39 -2.96 -16.91
N ALA A 224 -13.95 -1.73 -16.68
CA ALA A 224 -13.51 -1.28 -15.36
C ALA A 224 -14.62 -1.41 -14.32
N VAL A 225 -15.82 -0.93 -14.60
CA VAL A 225 -17.00 -1.06 -13.71
C VAL A 225 -17.29 -2.52 -13.42
N ARG A 226 -17.29 -3.36 -14.45
CA ARG A 226 -17.57 -4.80 -14.29
C ARG A 226 -16.58 -5.46 -13.34
N TYR A 227 -15.29 -5.29 -13.56
CA TYR A 227 -14.28 -5.95 -12.74
C TYR A 227 -14.20 -5.39 -11.31
N TYR A 228 -14.42 -4.09 -11.08
CA TYR A 228 -14.55 -3.54 -9.72
C TYR A 228 -15.76 -4.10 -8.97
N MET A 229 -16.88 -4.30 -9.68
CA MET A 229 -18.06 -4.95 -9.08
C MET A 229 -17.78 -6.42 -8.75
N GLU A 230 -17.11 -7.15 -9.65
CA GLU A 230 -16.72 -8.54 -9.41
C GLU A 230 -15.76 -8.65 -8.22
N ALA A 231 -14.79 -7.74 -8.09
CA ALA A 231 -13.90 -7.66 -6.93
C ALA A 231 -14.67 -7.45 -5.62
N THR A 232 -15.65 -6.54 -5.61
CA THR A 232 -16.51 -6.28 -4.45
C THR A 232 -17.40 -7.47 -4.10
N GLN A 233 -17.88 -8.22 -5.11
CA GLN A 233 -18.69 -9.43 -4.90
C GLN A 233 -17.84 -10.58 -4.36
N LEU A 234 -16.58 -10.67 -4.82
CA LEU A 234 -15.65 -11.71 -4.38
C LEU A 234 -15.25 -11.51 -2.92
N ASP A 235 -15.00 -10.27 -2.50
CA ASP A 235 -14.76 -9.92 -1.12
C ASP A 235 -15.48 -8.61 -0.74
N PRO A 236 -16.66 -8.72 -0.07
CA PRO A 236 -17.39 -7.54 0.39
C PRO A 236 -16.66 -6.65 1.40
N ASN A 237 -15.60 -7.16 2.03
CA ASN A 237 -14.76 -6.39 2.97
C ASN A 237 -13.56 -5.72 2.27
N PHE A 238 -13.41 -5.91 0.97
CA PHE A 238 -12.38 -5.25 0.19
C PHE A 238 -12.71 -3.75 0.06
N SER A 239 -12.06 -2.94 0.88
CA SER A 239 -12.42 -1.53 1.12
C SER A 239 -12.36 -0.63 -0.12
N TRP A 240 -11.56 -0.99 -1.12
CA TRP A 240 -11.38 -0.21 -2.35
C TRP A 240 -12.49 -0.43 -3.39
N GLY A 241 -13.09 -1.61 -3.43
CA GLY A 241 -14.05 -2.01 -4.46
C GLY A 241 -15.22 -1.05 -4.66
N PRO A 242 -16.01 -0.67 -3.63
CA PRO A 242 -17.15 0.24 -3.80
C PRO A 242 -16.74 1.62 -4.29
N ARG A 243 -15.64 2.17 -3.75
CA ARG A 243 -15.12 3.48 -4.15
C ARG A 243 -14.67 3.48 -5.61
N ASN A 244 -13.90 2.46 -6.00
CA ASN A 244 -13.36 2.33 -7.36
C ASN A 244 -14.48 2.07 -8.37
N THR A 245 -15.51 1.31 -8.00
CA THR A 245 -16.73 1.12 -8.83
C THR A 245 -17.42 2.44 -9.08
N ALA A 246 -17.67 3.23 -8.01
CA ALA A 246 -18.33 4.54 -8.14
C ALA A 246 -17.55 5.48 -9.04
N LEU A 247 -16.22 5.43 -8.95
CA LEU A 247 -15.33 6.20 -9.78
C LEU A 247 -15.43 5.82 -11.26
N ALA A 248 -15.28 4.55 -11.57
CA ALA A 248 -15.37 4.08 -12.95
C ALA A 248 -16.74 4.43 -13.57
N GLN A 249 -17.82 4.29 -12.80
CA GLN A 249 -19.16 4.72 -13.23
C GLN A 249 -19.24 6.22 -13.52
N TYR A 250 -18.58 7.04 -12.70
CA TYR A 250 -18.53 8.48 -12.91
C TYR A 250 -17.76 8.83 -14.18
N GLN A 251 -16.59 8.21 -14.39
CA GLN A 251 -15.79 8.41 -15.61
C GLN A 251 -16.55 7.95 -16.87
N ALA A 252 -17.26 6.83 -16.80
CA ALA A 252 -18.12 6.37 -17.89
C ALA A 252 -19.20 7.39 -18.24
N LYS A 253 -19.84 8.01 -17.24
CA LYS A 253 -20.85 9.07 -17.46
C LYS A 253 -20.23 10.32 -18.10
N LEU A 254 -19.03 10.70 -17.68
CA LEU A 254 -18.31 11.85 -18.26
C LEU A 254 -17.97 11.61 -19.73
N SER A 255 -17.43 10.44 -20.06
CA SER A 255 -17.04 10.08 -21.44
C SER A 255 -18.24 10.08 -22.39
N MET A 256 -19.43 9.72 -21.90
CA MET A 256 -20.68 9.77 -22.67
C MET A 256 -21.31 11.17 -22.72
N GLY A 257 -20.68 12.20 -22.15
CA GLY A 257 -21.26 13.53 -22.02
C GLY A 257 -22.51 13.59 -21.11
N LYS A 258 -22.72 12.55 -20.31
CA LYS A 258 -23.87 12.43 -19.39
C LYS A 258 -23.51 12.78 -17.94
N GLY A 259 -22.20 12.90 -17.63
CA GLY A 259 -21.71 13.31 -16.33
C GLY A 259 -21.67 14.84 -16.24
N LYS A 260 -22.14 15.39 -15.12
CA LYS A 260 -21.93 16.79 -14.79
C LYS A 260 -20.61 16.88 -14.01
N ILE A 261 -19.61 17.48 -14.64
CA ILE A 261 -18.41 17.90 -13.87
C ILE A 261 -18.88 18.96 -12.88
N LEU A 262 -18.44 18.89 -11.64
CA LEU A 262 -18.63 19.97 -10.70
C LEU A 262 -18.00 21.22 -11.29
N GLU A 263 -18.83 22.17 -11.75
CA GLU A 263 -18.36 23.46 -12.18
C GLU A 263 -17.86 24.20 -10.95
N VAL A 264 -16.59 24.53 -10.96
CA VAL A 264 -15.95 25.22 -9.85
C VAL A 264 -16.08 26.73 -10.00
N THR A 265 -16.37 27.39 -8.90
CA THR A 265 -16.56 28.83 -8.86
C THR A 265 -15.22 29.54 -8.63
N SER A 266 -14.64 30.03 -9.71
CA SER A 266 -13.46 30.90 -9.71
C SER A 266 -13.51 31.79 -10.96
N ASP A 267 -13.06 33.01 -10.85
CA ASP A 267 -12.93 33.96 -11.99
C ASP A 267 -11.58 33.78 -12.72
N SER A 268 -10.66 33.01 -12.17
CA SER A 268 -9.33 32.75 -12.73
C SER A 268 -9.27 31.39 -13.41
N ASP A 269 -8.98 31.38 -14.72
CA ASP A 269 -8.75 30.14 -15.46
C ASP A 269 -7.48 29.45 -15.00
N ASP A 270 -6.45 30.20 -14.57
CA ASP A 270 -5.23 29.63 -14.01
C ASP A 270 -5.50 28.94 -12.66
N ALA A 271 -6.38 29.50 -11.82
CA ALA A 271 -6.83 28.87 -10.60
C ALA A 271 -7.60 27.57 -10.87
N LYS A 272 -8.50 27.56 -11.86
CA LYS A 272 -9.23 26.36 -12.28
C LYS A 272 -8.29 25.27 -12.78
N ASN A 273 -7.33 25.62 -13.62
CA ASN A 273 -6.33 24.68 -14.14
C ASN A 273 -5.47 24.08 -13.02
N ALA A 274 -5.01 24.91 -12.06
CA ALA A 274 -4.26 24.44 -10.91
C ALA A 274 -5.13 23.53 -10.01
N PHE A 275 -6.40 23.87 -9.81
CA PHE A 275 -7.34 23.06 -9.05
C PHE A 275 -7.61 21.70 -9.71
N ASP A 276 -7.81 21.67 -11.01
CA ASP A 276 -8.03 20.43 -11.76
C ASP A 276 -6.78 19.53 -11.75
N MET A 277 -5.59 20.12 -11.81
CA MET A 277 -4.34 19.39 -11.61
C MET A 277 -4.27 18.78 -10.20
N GLY A 278 -4.62 19.55 -9.17
CA GLY A 278 -4.68 19.08 -7.79
C GLY A 278 -5.68 17.93 -7.60
N ARG A 279 -6.84 18.02 -8.25
CA ARG A 279 -7.83 16.92 -8.26
C ARG A 279 -7.27 15.66 -8.90
N TRP A 280 -6.62 15.78 -10.04
CA TRP A 280 -6.01 14.66 -10.73
C TRP A 280 -4.91 14.00 -9.88
N GLN A 281 -4.03 14.81 -9.27
CA GLN A 281 -2.96 14.33 -8.39
C GLN A 281 -3.51 13.67 -7.11
N LEU A 282 -4.53 14.28 -6.49
CA LEU A 282 -5.23 13.69 -5.35
C LEU A 282 -5.80 12.31 -5.68
N TYR A 283 -6.30 12.18 -6.88
CA TYR A 283 -6.86 10.96 -7.44
C TYR A 283 -5.82 9.87 -7.58
N ASN A 284 -4.59 10.23 -8.01
CA ASN A 284 -3.45 9.34 -8.16
C ASN A 284 -2.66 9.15 -6.86
N LEU A 285 -3.21 9.55 -5.70
CA LEU A 285 -2.59 9.45 -4.38
C LEU A 285 -1.28 10.26 -4.25
N GLU A 286 -1.09 11.26 -5.08
CA GLU A 286 0.05 12.19 -5.06
C GLU A 286 -0.23 13.35 -4.10
N TRP A 287 -0.38 13.06 -2.80
CA TRP A 287 -0.87 14.00 -1.78
C TRP A 287 -0.09 15.30 -1.71
N GLU A 288 1.26 15.24 -1.76
CA GLU A 288 2.13 16.41 -1.68
C GLU A 288 1.99 17.30 -2.93
N ASN A 289 1.91 16.69 -4.12
CA ASN A 289 1.69 17.41 -5.36
C ASN A 289 0.30 18.02 -5.41
N ALA A 290 -0.72 17.28 -5.00
CA ALA A 290 -2.09 17.78 -4.90
C ALA A 290 -2.18 18.97 -3.95
N HIS A 291 -1.55 18.91 -2.78
CA HIS A 291 -1.49 20.02 -1.83
C HIS A 291 -0.87 21.28 -2.46
N LYS A 292 0.25 21.13 -3.18
CA LYS A 292 0.90 22.24 -3.89
C LYS A 292 0.00 22.83 -4.96
N SER A 293 -0.71 22.00 -5.72
CA SER A 293 -1.62 22.46 -6.77
C SER A 293 -2.83 23.19 -6.22
N PHE A 294 -3.42 22.73 -5.10
CA PHE A 294 -4.49 23.46 -4.43
C PHE A 294 -3.98 24.77 -3.82
N SER A 295 -2.76 24.81 -3.28
CA SER A 295 -2.15 26.05 -2.81
C SER A 295 -1.95 27.04 -3.97
N ASN A 296 -1.46 26.58 -5.12
CA ASN A 296 -1.35 27.40 -6.31
C ASN A 296 -2.71 27.93 -6.79
N ALA A 297 -3.77 27.12 -6.74
CA ALA A 297 -5.12 27.57 -7.08
C ALA A 297 -5.58 28.71 -6.15
N ILE A 298 -5.28 28.65 -4.86
CA ILE A 298 -5.57 29.71 -3.88
C ILE A 298 -4.75 30.96 -4.16
N ASP A 299 -3.47 30.80 -4.50
CA ASP A 299 -2.58 31.92 -4.85
C ASP A 299 -3.08 32.69 -6.11
N GLN A 300 -3.69 31.98 -7.05
CA GLN A 300 -4.28 32.56 -8.28
C GLN A 300 -5.68 33.15 -8.05
N ASP A 301 -6.43 32.62 -7.07
CA ASP A 301 -7.74 33.13 -6.67
C ASP A 301 -7.99 32.86 -5.18
N ALA A 302 -7.76 33.87 -4.36
CA ALA A 302 -7.95 33.78 -2.91
C ALA A 302 -9.42 33.63 -2.48
N ASN A 303 -10.39 33.73 -3.39
CA ASN A 303 -11.82 33.52 -3.13
C ASN A 303 -12.29 32.11 -3.54
N PHE A 304 -11.38 31.24 -4.00
CA PHE A 304 -11.71 29.91 -4.44
C PHE A 304 -11.98 28.96 -3.26
N ALA A 305 -13.20 29.02 -2.71
CA ALA A 305 -13.60 28.31 -1.50
C ALA A 305 -13.29 26.81 -1.51
N LEU A 306 -13.60 26.11 -2.63
CA LEU A 306 -13.37 24.68 -2.74
C LEU A 306 -11.88 24.31 -2.75
N ALA A 307 -11.00 25.20 -3.21
CA ALA A 307 -9.56 24.97 -3.20
C ALA A 307 -9.01 24.90 -1.76
N TYR A 308 -9.51 25.74 -0.85
CA TYR A 308 -9.18 25.66 0.58
C TYR A 308 -9.65 24.33 1.20
N ALA A 309 -10.90 23.92 0.97
CA ALA A 309 -11.40 22.65 1.49
C ALA A 309 -10.60 21.45 0.98
N MET A 310 -10.17 21.46 -0.28
CA MET A 310 -9.35 20.40 -0.86
C MET A 310 -7.90 20.44 -0.37
N ARG A 311 -7.35 21.62 -0.07
CA ARG A 311 -6.04 21.74 0.58
C ARG A 311 -6.09 21.20 2.02
N ALA A 312 -7.10 21.55 2.79
CA ALA A 312 -7.32 20.98 4.14
C ALA A 312 -7.37 19.45 4.10
N ARG A 313 -8.10 18.89 3.14
CA ARG A 313 -8.18 17.45 2.93
C ARG A 313 -6.81 16.82 2.64
N THR A 314 -6.00 17.43 1.77
CA THR A 314 -4.65 16.90 1.48
C THR A 314 -3.71 17.07 2.67
N SER A 315 -3.83 18.16 3.45
CA SER A 315 -3.09 18.36 4.71
C SER A 315 -3.40 17.26 5.72
N ALA A 316 -4.66 16.84 5.85
CA ALA A 316 -5.05 15.72 6.71
C ALA A 316 -4.35 14.41 6.31
N PHE A 317 -4.27 14.10 5.02
CA PHE A 317 -3.54 12.91 4.55
C PHE A 317 -2.03 13.00 4.75
N LEU A 318 -1.47 14.21 4.71
CA LEU A 318 -0.04 14.45 4.95
C LEU A 318 0.32 14.51 6.44
N GLY A 319 -0.67 14.50 7.33
CA GLY A 319 -0.48 14.66 8.77
C GLY A 319 -0.12 16.09 9.20
N ASN A 320 -0.33 17.08 8.34
CA ASN A 320 -0.10 18.49 8.61
C ASN A 320 -1.31 19.09 9.36
N GLN A 321 -1.32 19.02 10.67
CA GLN A 321 -2.47 19.42 11.50
C GLN A 321 -2.67 20.97 11.59
N GLY A 322 -1.64 21.76 11.27
CA GLY A 322 -1.62 23.20 11.56
C GLY A 322 -2.61 24.05 10.76
N ASP A 323 -2.92 23.66 9.53
CA ASP A 323 -3.67 24.53 8.59
C ASP A 323 -5.08 23.99 8.28
N ILE A 324 -5.45 22.82 8.80
CA ILE A 324 -6.71 22.15 8.43
C ILE A 324 -7.93 22.94 8.89
N ALA A 325 -7.94 23.36 10.15
CA ALA A 325 -9.09 24.08 10.73
C ALA A 325 -9.26 25.46 10.05
N ASP A 326 -8.16 26.18 9.88
CA ASP A 326 -8.17 27.52 9.26
C ASP A 326 -8.66 27.44 7.81
N ASP A 327 -8.19 26.47 7.04
CA ASP A 327 -8.63 26.28 5.64
C ASP A 327 -10.11 25.89 5.55
N LEU A 328 -10.60 25.02 6.45
CA LEU A 328 -12.02 24.64 6.48
C LEU A 328 -12.90 25.81 6.89
N ASP A 329 -12.51 26.61 7.90
CA ASP A 329 -13.25 27.81 8.32
C ASP A 329 -13.33 28.83 7.18
N ILE A 330 -12.23 29.06 6.45
CA ILE A 330 -12.20 29.92 5.27
C ILE A 330 -13.15 29.37 4.18
N ALA A 331 -13.03 28.09 3.85
CA ALA A 331 -13.86 27.44 2.84
C ALA A 331 -15.36 27.57 3.16
N VAL A 332 -15.75 27.28 4.40
CA VAL A 332 -17.14 27.40 4.87
C VAL A 332 -17.63 28.84 4.81
N SER A 333 -16.83 29.80 5.25
CA SER A 333 -17.20 31.22 5.20
C SER A 333 -17.45 31.72 3.79
N MET A 334 -16.70 31.23 2.81
CA MET A 334 -16.80 31.58 1.39
C MET A 334 -17.84 30.75 0.62
N SER A 335 -18.31 29.62 1.19
CA SER A 335 -19.22 28.69 0.51
C SER A 335 -20.56 29.32 0.07
N LEU A 336 -20.94 30.40 0.68
CA LEU A 336 -22.15 31.18 0.31
C LEU A 336 -22.06 31.80 -1.10
N ASN A 337 -20.84 32.01 -1.60
CA ASN A 337 -20.57 32.56 -2.94
C ASN A 337 -20.27 31.46 -3.97
N ALA A 338 -20.14 30.22 -3.52
CA ALA A 338 -19.89 29.08 -4.37
C ALA A 338 -21.19 28.51 -4.97
N SER A 339 -21.07 27.65 -5.97
CA SER A 339 -22.23 26.95 -6.50
C SER A 339 -22.84 26.04 -5.41
N LYS A 340 -24.13 25.72 -5.57
CA LYS A 340 -24.83 24.88 -4.59
C LYS A 340 -24.16 23.53 -4.37
N ASP A 341 -23.62 22.98 -5.43
CA ASP A 341 -22.94 21.68 -5.40
C ASP A 341 -21.56 21.78 -4.71
N GLU A 342 -20.82 22.88 -4.95
CA GLU A 342 -19.58 23.18 -4.23
C GLU A 342 -19.81 23.42 -2.73
N ALA A 343 -20.81 24.21 -2.39
CA ALA A 343 -21.17 24.47 -0.99
C ALA A 343 -21.53 23.17 -0.25
N ALA A 344 -22.24 22.25 -0.92
CA ALA A 344 -22.54 20.93 -0.36
C ALA A 344 -21.26 20.10 -0.13
N MET A 345 -20.31 20.14 -1.07
CA MET A 345 -19.03 19.44 -0.94
C MET A 345 -18.16 20.03 0.17
N ILE A 346 -18.07 21.37 0.26
CA ILE A 346 -17.32 22.06 1.32
C ILE A 346 -17.88 21.67 2.69
N ASN A 347 -19.20 21.73 2.87
CA ASN A 347 -19.85 21.36 4.14
C ASN A 347 -19.71 19.88 4.49
N ALA A 348 -19.48 19.00 3.53
CA ALA A 348 -19.21 17.58 3.75
C ALA A 348 -17.74 17.30 4.14
N LEU A 349 -16.84 18.22 3.88
CA LEU A 349 -15.42 18.14 4.22
C LEU A 349 -15.11 18.83 5.56
N ALA A 350 -15.89 19.82 5.95
CA ALA A 350 -15.82 20.53 7.24
C ALA A 350 -16.51 19.73 8.36
#